data_c1994b494c9af53eb8ae364291614dbe
#
_entry.id   c1994b494c9af53eb8ae364291614dbe
#
_cell.length_a   1.000
_cell.length_b   1.000
_cell.length_c   1.000
_cell.angle_alpha   90.00
_cell.angle_beta   90.00
_cell.angle_gamma   90.00
#
_symmetry.space_group_name_H-M   'P 1'
#
loop_
_entity.id
_entity.type
_entity.pdbx_description
1 polymer ?
#
loop_
_entity_poly.entity_id
_entity_poly.type
_entity_poly.pdbx_seq_one_letter_code
_entity_poly.pdbx_strand_id
1 'polypeptide(L)'
;LEFQDETNAEEIDILFLDISMGDEDGMTVAKQLRSQMESKKEAVWGSLPLLIFVTGYPEYMQEAFSVNAFQYIVKPIQESNFEQVFAQTIREYQYLMAKKKEKPKEVLVRNGNRTRSVSADDIYYIESSNRKVTLYLRHEKIEYYDKISSLESELKPDFFRIHKGYLVNIKYVERYDRAEVKMRNGDSLLISKYKYQDFVKRYLEYILEER
;
A
#
# COMPACT_ATOMS: atom_id res chain seq x y z
N LEU A 1 -12.19 26.62 -9.99
CA LEU A 1 -11.18 26.84 -8.94
C LEU A 1 -9.81 26.50 -9.51
N GLU A 2 -9.03 27.53 -9.91
CA GLU A 2 -7.64 27.37 -10.28
C GLU A 2 -6.83 27.09 -9.01
N PHE A 3 -6.37 25.85 -8.87
CA PHE A 3 -5.34 25.49 -7.89
C PHE A 3 -3.97 25.89 -8.45
N GLN A 4 -3.64 27.18 -8.32
CA GLN A 4 -2.28 27.69 -8.47
C GLN A 4 -1.80 28.14 -7.11
N ASP A 5 -1.12 27.23 -6.38
CA ASP A 5 0.04 27.57 -5.54
C ASP A 5 0.76 26.28 -5.10
N GLU A 6 1.94 26.03 -5.66
CA GLU A 6 2.73 24.82 -5.44
C GLU A 6 3.46 24.75 -4.08
N THR A 7 3.19 25.66 -3.14
CA THR A 7 4.00 25.75 -1.91
C THR A 7 3.26 25.54 -0.59
N ASN A 8 1.92 25.32 -0.59
CA ASN A 8 1.16 25.07 0.66
C ASN A 8 -0.19 24.37 0.38
N ALA A 9 -0.24 23.40 -0.49
CA ALA A 9 -1.44 22.56 -0.61
C ALA A 9 -1.55 21.71 0.66
N GLU A 10 -2.40 22.13 1.60
CA GLU A 10 -2.82 21.27 2.70
C GLU A 10 -3.38 19.99 2.09
N GLU A 11 -2.80 18.83 2.47
CA GLU A 11 -3.28 17.53 2.01
C GLU A 11 -4.71 17.34 2.54
N ILE A 12 -5.67 17.14 1.63
CA ILE A 12 -7.04 16.80 2.02
C ILE A 12 -7.07 15.31 2.34
N ASP A 13 -7.35 14.96 3.59
CA ASP A 13 -7.42 13.57 4.05
C ASP A 13 -8.80 12.94 3.88
N ILE A 14 -9.87 13.75 4.03
CA ILE A 14 -11.27 13.32 3.93
C ILE A 14 -12.02 14.33 3.07
N LEU A 15 -12.74 13.85 2.06
CA LEU A 15 -13.51 14.69 1.15
C LEU A 15 -14.96 14.25 1.11
N PHE A 16 -15.86 15.15 1.53
CA PHE A 16 -17.30 15.02 1.29
C PHE A 16 -17.67 15.75 0.01
N LEU A 17 -18.29 15.06 -0.92
CA LEU A 17 -18.53 15.57 -2.27
C LEU A 17 -20.00 15.36 -2.67
N ASP A 18 -20.69 16.43 -3.07
CA ASP A 18 -22.00 16.29 -3.73
C ASP A 18 -21.79 16.01 -5.22
N ILE A 19 -22.64 15.18 -5.81
CA ILE A 19 -22.62 14.93 -7.26
C ILE A 19 -23.13 16.14 -8.01
N SER A 20 -24.21 16.80 -7.53
CA SER A 20 -24.77 17.98 -8.17
C SER A 20 -24.34 19.27 -7.45
N MET A 21 -23.38 19.97 -8.05
CA MET A 21 -22.82 21.23 -7.53
C MET A 21 -23.00 22.39 -8.53
N GLY A 22 -24.18 22.52 -9.11
CA GLY A 22 -24.47 23.55 -10.14
C GLY A 22 -23.88 23.18 -11.51
N ASP A 23 -22.89 23.96 -11.98
CA ASP A 23 -22.28 23.75 -13.30
C ASP A 23 -21.20 22.63 -13.27
N GLU A 24 -20.79 22.18 -12.11
CA GLU A 24 -19.79 21.11 -11.94
C GLU A 24 -20.44 19.80 -11.47
N ASP A 25 -20.02 18.70 -12.08
CA ASP A 25 -20.41 17.34 -11.69
C ASP A 25 -19.37 16.73 -10.75
N GLY A 26 -19.78 16.46 -9.50
CA GLY A 26 -18.91 15.88 -8.49
C GLY A 26 -18.29 14.53 -8.87
N MET A 27 -18.95 13.76 -9.73
CA MET A 27 -18.39 12.52 -10.25
C MET A 27 -17.20 12.80 -11.19
N THR A 28 -17.30 13.84 -12.01
CA THR A 28 -16.19 14.31 -12.86
C THR A 28 -15.02 14.80 -12.02
N VAL A 29 -15.28 15.57 -10.95
CA VAL A 29 -14.24 16.01 -10.00
C VAL A 29 -13.54 14.80 -9.36
N ALA A 30 -14.30 13.81 -8.90
CA ALA A 30 -13.74 12.59 -8.31
C ALA A 30 -12.84 11.83 -9.29
N LYS A 31 -13.26 11.67 -10.56
CA LYS A 31 -12.45 11.02 -11.62
C LYS A 31 -11.16 11.79 -11.89
N GLN A 32 -11.21 13.11 -11.95
CA GLN A 32 -10.03 13.95 -12.15
C GLN A 32 -9.05 13.82 -10.98
N LEU A 33 -9.54 13.86 -9.73
CA LEU A 33 -8.70 13.63 -8.54
C LEU A 33 -7.99 12.28 -8.60
N ARG A 34 -8.69 11.20 -8.96
CA ARG A 34 -8.08 9.86 -9.08
C ARG A 34 -7.03 9.80 -10.19
N SER A 35 -7.31 10.33 -11.38
CA SER A 35 -6.40 10.31 -12.52
C SER A 35 -5.12 11.13 -12.29
N GLN A 36 -5.23 12.29 -11.65
CA GLN A 36 -4.07 13.13 -11.31
C GLN A 36 -3.13 12.44 -10.32
N MET A 37 -3.67 11.62 -9.42
CA MET A 37 -2.88 10.91 -8.42
C MET A 37 -2.27 9.61 -8.97
N GLU A 38 -2.92 8.92 -9.91
CA GLU A 38 -2.35 7.79 -10.63
C GLU A 38 -1.14 8.17 -11.50
N SER A 39 -1.13 9.41 -12.02
CA SER A 39 -0.02 9.93 -12.82
C SER A 39 1.23 10.29 -11.99
N LYS A 40 1.09 10.56 -10.71
CA LYS A 40 2.21 10.73 -9.78
C LYS A 40 2.74 9.34 -9.41
N LYS A 41 3.88 8.95 -9.99
CA LYS A 41 4.56 7.65 -9.78
C LYS A 41 4.86 7.26 -8.32
N GLU A 42 4.50 8.10 -7.37
CA GLU A 42 4.66 7.93 -5.92
C GLU A 42 3.33 7.74 -5.17
N ALA A 43 2.22 7.49 -5.89
CA ALA A 43 0.94 7.22 -5.23
C ALA A 43 1.03 5.91 -4.43
N VAL A 44 1.51 6.03 -3.20
CA VAL A 44 1.37 5.00 -2.17
C VAL A 44 -0.12 4.96 -1.82
N TRP A 45 -0.73 3.79 -1.81
CA TRP A 45 -2.04 3.58 -1.21
C TRP A 45 -2.05 4.23 0.19
N GLY A 46 -2.98 5.15 0.44
CA GLY A 46 -3.04 5.95 1.67
C GLY A 46 -2.69 7.44 1.48
N SER A 47 -2.28 7.88 0.27
CA SER A 47 -2.14 9.30 -0.08
C SER A 47 -3.40 9.89 -0.72
N LEU A 48 -4.43 9.06 -1.00
CA LEU A 48 -5.70 9.48 -1.55
C LEU A 48 -6.67 9.86 -0.43
N PRO A 49 -7.43 10.97 -0.54
CA PRO A 49 -8.46 11.30 0.43
C PRO A 49 -9.53 10.20 0.49
N LEU A 50 -10.05 9.94 1.69
CA LEU A 50 -11.27 9.18 1.87
C LEU A 50 -12.43 9.96 1.27
N LEU A 51 -12.92 9.48 0.12
CA LEU A 51 -14.00 10.16 -0.63
C LEU A 51 -15.36 9.63 -0.17
N ILE A 52 -16.23 10.52 0.28
CA ILE A 52 -17.60 10.24 0.68
C ILE A 52 -18.54 11.07 -0.18
N PHE A 53 -19.40 10.43 -0.96
CA PHE A 53 -20.46 11.14 -1.67
C PHE A 53 -21.63 11.44 -0.74
N VAL A 54 -22.16 12.68 -0.82
CA VAL A 54 -23.36 13.13 -0.09
C VAL A 54 -24.30 13.77 -1.09
N THR A 55 -25.27 13.03 -1.61
CA THR A 55 -26.05 13.47 -2.77
C THR A 55 -27.52 13.00 -2.72
N GLY A 56 -28.37 13.69 -3.47
CA GLY A 56 -29.78 13.29 -3.71
C GLY A 56 -29.98 12.22 -4.80
N TYR A 57 -28.92 11.70 -5.42
CA TYR A 57 -28.99 10.84 -6.60
C TYR A 57 -28.48 9.42 -6.31
N PRO A 58 -29.33 8.50 -5.82
CA PRO A 58 -28.92 7.14 -5.46
C PRO A 58 -28.46 6.29 -6.67
N GLU A 59 -28.85 6.64 -7.89
CA GLU A 59 -28.51 5.94 -9.13
C GLU A 59 -27.00 5.96 -9.44
N TYR A 60 -26.26 6.94 -8.95
CA TYR A 60 -24.81 7.03 -9.15
C TYR A 60 -23.98 6.18 -8.18
N MET A 61 -24.63 5.45 -7.27
CA MET A 61 -23.93 4.62 -6.28
C MET A 61 -23.01 3.57 -6.96
N GLN A 62 -23.44 2.96 -8.05
CA GLN A 62 -22.59 2.00 -8.77
C GLN A 62 -21.37 2.68 -9.41
N GLU A 63 -21.52 3.89 -9.93
CA GLU A 63 -20.44 4.64 -10.54
C GLU A 63 -19.43 5.12 -9.49
N ALA A 64 -19.87 5.40 -8.26
CA ALA A 64 -19.00 5.77 -7.15
C ALA A 64 -17.94 4.69 -6.83
N PHE A 65 -18.23 3.42 -7.06
CA PHE A 65 -17.23 2.34 -6.92
C PHE A 65 -16.07 2.50 -7.93
N SER A 66 -16.32 3.03 -9.12
CA SER A 66 -15.27 3.20 -10.13
C SER A 66 -14.22 4.24 -9.74
N VAL A 67 -14.56 5.16 -8.85
CA VAL A 67 -13.65 6.17 -8.29
C VAL A 67 -13.18 5.82 -6.88
N ASN A 68 -13.37 4.58 -6.44
CA ASN A 68 -12.99 4.10 -5.10
C ASN A 68 -13.55 5.01 -3.98
N ALA A 69 -14.85 5.35 -4.07
CA ALA A 69 -15.52 6.05 -2.98
C ALA A 69 -15.54 5.17 -1.73
N PHE A 70 -15.17 5.75 -0.59
CA PHE A 70 -15.17 5.06 0.69
C PHE A 70 -16.60 4.83 1.20
N GLN A 71 -17.47 5.86 1.07
CA GLN A 71 -18.86 5.80 1.50
C GLN A 71 -19.77 6.64 0.59
N TYR A 72 -21.07 6.37 0.70
CA TYR A 72 -22.11 7.05 -0.07
C TYR A 72 -23.31 7.35 0.84
N ILE A 73 -23.70 8.64 0.95
CA ILE A 73 -24.83 9.10 1.77
C ILE A 73 -25.88 9.69 0.85
N VAL A 74 -27.09 9.16 0.90
CA VAL A 74 -28.22 9.69 0.13
C VAL A 74 -28.98 10.73 0.96
N LYS A 75 -29.24 11.91 0.37
CA LYS A 75 -30.12 12.93 0.95
C LYS A 75 -31.60 12.49 0.89
N PRO A 76 -32.42 12.78 1.93
CA PRO A 76 -32.11 13.57 3.10
C PRO A 76 -31.23 12.83 4.09
N ILE A 77 -30.24 13.53 4.65
CA ILE A 77 -29.28 12.94 5.58
C ILE A 77 -29.97 12.64 6.92
N GLN A 78 -29.98 11.38 7.31
CA GLN A 78 -30.41 10.96 8.64
C GLN A 78 -29.22 11.04 9.60
N GLU A 79 -29.43 11.68 10.76
CA GLU A 79 -28.37 11.91 11.75
C GLU A 79 -27.66 10.61 12.15
N SER A 80 -28.43 9.56 12.48
CA SER A 80 -27.86 8.25 12.86
C SER A 80 -27.01 7.61 11.75
N ASN A 81 -27.41 7.77 10.48
CA ASN A 81 -26.62 7.27 9.35
C ASN A 81 -25.33 8.08 9.16
N PHE A 82 -25.43 9.41 9.29
CA PHE A 82 -24.26 10.27 9.20
C PHE A 82 -23.24 9.96 10.30
N GLU A 83 -23.71 9.84 11.57
CA GLU A 83 -22.85 9.48 12.70
C GLU A 83 -22.12 8.15 12.47
N GLN A 84 -22.83 7.14 11.96
CA GLN A 84 -22.23 5.83 11.68
C GLN A 84 -21.16 5.92 10.57
N VAL A 85 -21.45 6.59 9.46
CA VAL A 85 -20.51 6.78 8.36
C VAL A 85 -19.31 7.60 8.82
N PHE A 86 -19.54 8.69 9.53
CA PHE A 86 -18.47 9.54 10.06
C PHE A 86 -17.56 8.79 11.01
N ALA A 87 -18.13 8.02 11.95
CA ALA A 87 -17.34 7.20 12.87
C ALA A 87 -16.51 6.12 12.14
N GLN A 88 -17.04 5.53 11.07
CA GLN A 88 -16.28 4.61 10.23
C GLN A 88 -15.14 5.33 9.50
N THR A 89 -15.42 6.50 8.93
CA THR A 89 -14.44 7.33 8.22
C THR A 89 -13.28 7.74 9.13
N ILE A 90 -13.57 8.17 10.35
CA ILE A 90 -12.53 8.56 11.32
C ILE A 90 -11.68 7.35 11.72
N ARG A 91 -12.28 6.17 11.93
CA ARG A 91 -11.51 4.95 12.23
C ARG A 91 -10.58 4.58 11.10
N GLU A 92 -11.06 4.62 9.85
CA GLU A 92 -10.25 4.35 8.67
C GLU A 92 -9.11 5.37 8.52
N TYR A 93 -9.43 6.66 8.66
CA TYR A 93 -8.43 7.72 8.66
C TYR A 93 -7.33 7.50 9.71
N GLN A 94 -7.71 7.19 10.95
CA GLN A 94 -6.75 6.92 12.02
C GLN A 94 -5.88 5.70 11.71
N TYR A 95 -6.45 4.65 11.13
CA TYR A 95 -5.71 3.47 10.69
C TYR A 95 -4.69 3.81 9.60
N LEU A 96 -5.10 4.56 8.56
CA LEU A 96 -4.22 5.01 7.49
C LEU A 96 -3.11 5.92 8.01
N MET A 97 -3.41 6.83 8.94
CA MET A 97 -2.42 7.71 9.55
C MET A 97 -1.44 6.97 10.45
N ALA A 98 -1.87 5.95 11.19
CA ALA A 98 -0.99 5.08 11.95
C ALA A 98 -0.02 4.33 11.02
N LYS A 99 -0.53 3.81 9.90
CA LYS A 99 0.26 3.13 8.87
C LYS A 99 1.25 4.10 8.17
N LYS A 100 0.84 5.36 7.91
CA LYS A 100 1.68 6.41 7.34
C LYS A 100 2.80 6.88 8.31
N LYS A 101 2.56 6.77 9.62
CA LYS A 101 3.54 7.11 10.68
C LYS A 101 4.56 6.01 10.95
N GLU A 102 4.29 4.77 10.55
CA GLU A 102 5.30 3.73 10.58
C GLU A 102 6.37 4.07 9.54
N LYS A 103 7.49 4.62 10.03
CA LYS A 103 8.66 4.83 9.17
C LYS A 103 8.98 3.50 8.49
N PRO A 104 9.18 3.48 7.16
CA PRO A 104 9.57 2.25 6.48
C PRO A 104 10.78 1.66 7.23
N LYS A 105 10.74 0.37 7.48
CA LYS A 105 11.85 -0.32 8.14
C LYS A 105 13.12 -0.13 7.30
N GLU A 106 14.20 0.18 7.97
CA GLU A 106 15.49 0.43 7.35
C GLU A 106 16.43 -0.75 7.57
N VAL A 107 17.01 -1.26 6.50
CA VAL A 107 18.07 -2.28 6.55
C VAL A 107 19.43 -1.58 6.55
N LEU A 108 20.21 -1.78 7.61
CA LEU A 108 21.55 -1.22 7.70
C LEU A 108 22.58 -2.13 7.02
N VAL A 109 22.96 -1.77 5.82
CA VAL A 109 24.00 -2.45 5.05
C VAL A 109 25.38 -1.94 5.48
N ARG A 110 26.21 -2.84 6.02
CA ARG A 110 27.58 -2.54 6.44
C ARG A 110 28.57 -3.19 5.47
N ASN A 111 29.38 -2.37 4.80
CA ASN A 111 30.44 -2.85 3.91
C ASN A 111 31.75 -2.15 4.26
N GLY A 112 32.62 -2.86 5.01
CA GLY A 112 33.83 -2.27 5.58
C GLY A 112 33.50 -1.10 6.53
N ASN A 113 34.09 0.06 6.27
CA ASN A 113 33.86 1.27 7.06
C ASN A 113 32.66 2.12 6.59
N ARG A 114 31.90 1.65 5.62
CA ARG A 114 30.71 2.35 5.10
C ARG A 114 29.45 1.68 5.60
N THR A 115 28.53 2.50 6.13
CA THR A 115 27.19 2.07 6.48
C THR A 115 26.21 2.83 5.57
N ARG A 116 25.29 2.09 4.97
CA ARG A 116 24.20 2.64 4.14
C ARG A 116 22.87 2.13 4.69
N SER A 117 21.90 3.03 4.86
CA SER A 117 20.52 2.66 5.11
C SER A 117 19.80 2.40 3.80
N VAL A 118 18.99 1.34 3.76
CA VAL A 118 18.19 0.92 2.62
C VAL A 118 16.78 0.71 3.10
N SER A 119 15.81 1.42 2.51
CA SER A 119 14.41 1.23 2.84
C SER A 119 13.95 -0.18 2.49
N ALA A 120 13.27 -0.84 3.42
CA ALA A 120 12.66 -2.14 3.18
C ALA A 120 11.64 -2.10 2.03
N ASP A 121 11.02 -0.94 1.80
CA ASP A 121 10.10 -0.70 0.71
C ASP A 121 10.73 -0.72 -0.68
N ASP A 122 12.06 -0.61 -0.78
CA ASP A 122 12.79 -0.71 -2.05
C ASP A 122 13.23 -2.13 -2.36
N ILE A 123 13.11 -3.07 -1.40
CA ILE A 123 13.62 -4.43 -1.52
C ILE A 123 12.52 -5.36 -2.01
N TYR A 124 12.71 -6.00 -3.16
CA TYR A 124 11.83 -7.05 -3.67
C TYR A 124 11.98 -8.35 -2.88
N TYR A 125 13.22 -8.79 -2.68
CA TYR A 125 13.54 -9.98 -1.91
C TYR A 125 15.02 -9.97 -1.49
N ILE A 126 15.35 -10.86 -0.58
CA ILE A 126 16.70 -11.06 -0.06
C ILE A 126 17.10 -12.52 -0.32
N GLU A 127 18.26 -12.71 -0.92
CA GLU A 127 18.88 -14.01 -1.13
C GLU A 127 20.04 -14.22 -0.17
N SER A 128 20.15 -15.41 0.38
CA SER A 128 21.32 -15.79 1.22
C SER A 128 22.12 -16.87 0.51
N SER A 129 23.40 -16.60 0.29
CA SER A 129 24.38 -17.51 -0.27
C SER A 129 25.77 -17.26 0.32
N ASN A 130 26.52 -18.32 0.62
CA ASN A 130 27.91 -18.23 1.05
C ASN A 130 28.18 -17.27 2.22
N ARG A 131 27.33 -17.30 3.26
CA ARG A 131 27.40 -16.42 4.43
C ARG A 131 27.15 -14.93 4.15
N LYS A 132 26.74 -14.59 2.95
CA LYS A 132 26.33 -13.26 2.55
C LYS A 132 24.84 -13.21 2.26
N VAL A 133 24.30 -12.03 2.31
CA VAL A 133 22.96 -11.72 1.83
C VAL A 133 23.04 -10.73 0.67
N THR A 134 22.18 -10.90 -0.29
CA THR A 134 22.02 -9.99 -1.43
C THR A 134 20.62 -9.40 -1.37
N LEU A 135 20.52 -8.09 -1.21
CA LEU A 135 19.28 -7.33 -1.35
C LEU A 135 19.02 -7.07 -2.83
N TYR A 136 17.88 -7.49 -3.34
CA TYR A 136 17.42 -7.20 -4.70
C TYR A 136 16.46 -6.02 -4.68
N LEU A 137 16.95 -4.84 -5.08
CA LEU A 137 16.20 -3.59 -5.12
C LEU A 137 15.67 -3.30 -6.52
N ARG A 138 14.91 -2.22 -6.64
CA ARG A 138 14.32 -1.79 -7.93
C ARG A 138 15.36 -1.51 -9.00
N HIS A 139 16.52 -0.99 -8.64
CA HIS A 139 17.52 -0.50 -9.61
C HIS A 139 18.92 -1.07 -9.40
N GLU A 140 19.17 -1.78 -8.31
CA GLU A 140 20.47 -2.32 -7.96
C GLU A 140 20.37 -3.59 -7.12
N LYS A 141 21.51 -4.25 -6.94
CA LYS A 141 21.69 -5.36 -5.99
C LYS A 141 22.82 -4.98 -5.04
N ILE A 142 22.63 -5.27 -3.74
CA ILE A 142 23.63 -4.97 -2.72
C ILE A 142 23.96 -6.25 -1.98
N GLU A 143 25.22 -6.68 -2.04
CA GLU A 143 25.74 -7.86 -1.34
C GLU A 143 26.56 -7.44 -0.12
N TYR A 144 26.30 -8.06 1.04
CA TYR A 144 27.07 -7.83 2.25
C TYR A 144 27.00 -9.04 3.20
N TYR A 145 27.85 -9.05 4.24
CA TYR A 145 27.86 -10.10 5.23
C TYR A 145 26.79 -9.90 6.27
N ASP A 146 25.80 -10.78 6.29
CA ASP A 146 24.74 -10.83 7.31
C ASP A 146 24.06 -12.19 7.33
N LYS A 147 23.18 -12.40 8.32
CA LYS A 147 22.35 -13.60 8.46
C LYS A 147 20.93 -13.31 8.02
N ILE A 148 20.41 -14.09 7.08
CA ILE A 148 19.02 -13.95 6.62
C ILE A 148 18.01 -14.13 7.76
N SER A 149 18.35 -14.87 8.84
CA SER A 149 17.49 -15.02 10.02
C SER A 149 17.38 -13.74 10.85
N SER A 150 18.42 -12.90 10.91
CA SER A 150 18.34 -11.59 11.55
C SER A 150 17.39 -10.68 10.77
N LEU A 151 17.58 -10.59 9.45
CA LEU A 151 16.71 -9.81 8.58
C LEU A 151 15.26 -10.30 8.58
N GLU A 152 15.03 -11.62 8.64
CA GLU A 152 13.69 -12.19 8.82
C GLU A 152 13.02 -11.67 10.09
N SER A 153 13.75 -11.57 11.21
CA SER A 153 13.19 -11.07 12.47
C SER A 153 12.92 -9.56 12.45
N GLU A 154 13.81 -8.79 11.83
CA GLU A 154 13.72 -7.32 11.73
C GLU A 154 12.62 -6.86 10.77
N LEU A 155 12.42 -7.60 9.67
CA LEU A 155 11.53 -7.22 8.58
C LEU A 155 10.11 -7.81 8.67
N LYS A 156 9.80 -8.61 9.71
CA LYS A 156 8.42 -9.04 9.96
C LYS A 156 7.52 -7.84 10.29
N PRO A 157 6.23 -7.88 9.88
CA PRO A 157 5.53 -8.93 9.14
C PRO A 157 5.61 -8.80 7.62
N ASP A 158 6.29 -7.79 7.07
CA ASP A 158 6.28 -7.42 5.66
C ASP A 158 7.03 -8.41 4.79
N PHE A 159 8.01 -9.12 5.38
CA PHE A 159 8.79 -10.13 4.70
C PHE A 159 8.48 -11.53 5.22
N PHE A 160 8.48 -12.49 4.30
CA PHE A 160 8.27 -13.90 4.61
C PHE A 160 9.38 -14.78 4.03
N ARG A 161 9.91 -15.70 4.85
CA ARG A 161 10.94 -16.64 4.43
C ARG A 161 10.35 -17.85 3.74
N ILE A 162 10.37 -17.86 2.41
CA ILE A 162 9.82 -18.94 1.59
C ILE A 162 10.74 -20.15 1.46
N HIS A 163 12.06 -19.95 1.62
CA HIS A 163 13.10 -20.97 1.49
C HIS A 163 14.26 -20.66 2.45
N LYS A 164 15.14 -21.66 2.70
CA LYS A 164 16.35 -21.42 3.50
C LYS A 164 17.23 -20.27 2.98
N GLY A 165 17.18 -20.02 1.68
CA GLY A 165 17.96 -18.98 1.01
C GLY A 165 17.14 -17.77 0.54
N TYR A 166 15.80 -17.74 0.71
CA TYR A 166 14.99 -16.64 0.17
C TYR A 166 14.02 -16.07 1.21
N LEU A 167 14.08 -14.75 1.36
CA LEU A 167 13.18 -13.94 2.17
C LEU A 167 12.52 -12.90 1.24
N VAL A 168 11.23 -13.02 0.99
CA VAL A 168 10.49 -12.20 0.04
C VAL A 168 9.70 -11.11 0.71
N ASN A 169 9.65 -9.92 0.11
CA ASN A 169 8.72 -8.87 0.49
C ASN A 169 7.34 -9.22 -0.09
N ILE A 170 6.37 -9.42 0.78
CA ILE A 170 5.02 -9.88 0.43
C ILE A 170 4.33 -8.88 -0.51
N LYS A 171 4.56 -7.59 -0.32
CA LYS A 171 4.07 -6.49 -1.16
C LYS A 171 4.41 -6.65 -2.65
N TYR A 172 5.54 -7.29 -2.95
CA TYR A 172 6.04 -7.45 -4.32
C TYR A 172 5.82 -8.84 -4.90
N VAL A 173 5.03 -9.67 -4.26
CA VAL A 173 4.60 -10.94 -4.85
C VAL A 173 3.57 -10.66 -5.95
N GLU A 174 3.83 -11.14 -7.17
CA GLU A 174 2.93 -11.05 -8.32
C GLU A 174 1.95 -12.23 -8.34
N ARG A 175 2.51 -13.45 -8.24
CA ARG A 175 1.76 -14.70 -8.19
C ARG A 175 2.59 -15.80 -7.52
N TYR A 176 1.95 -16.89 -7.15
CA TYR A 176 2.64 -18.05 -6.57
C TYR A 176 1.94 -19.35 -6.94
N ASP A 177 2.70 -20.44 -6.89
CA ASP A 177 2.20 -21.81 -6.93
C ASP A 177 2.93 -22.66 -5.86
N ARG A 178 2.78 -24.01 -5.94
CA ARG A 178 3.39 -24.92 -4.96
C ARG A 178 4.92 -25.04 -5.07
N ALA A 179 5.49 -24.61 -6.18
CA ALA A 179 6.93 -24.75 -6.48
C ALA A 179 7.68 -23.41 -6.38
N GLU A 180 7.03 -22.31 -6.78
CA GLU A 180 7.69 -21.02 -6.89
C GLU A 180 6.80 -19.83 -6.49
N VAL A 181 7.46 -18.73 -6.16
CA VAL A 181 6.87 -17.39 -5.99
C VAL A 181 7.44 -16.48 -7.07
N LYS A 182 6.57 -15.90 -7.88
CA LYS A 182 6.92 -14.90 -8.90
C LYS A 182 6.88 -13.51 -8.30
N MET A 183 7.99 -12.79 -8.41
CA MET A 183 8.11 -11.42 -7.94
C MET A 183 7.78 -10.41 -9.04
N ARG A 184 7.31 -9.21 -8.68
CA ARG A 184 6.96 -8.14 -9.63
C ARG A 184 8.14 -7.63 -10.47
N ASN A 185 9.38 -7.89 -10.06
CA ASN A 185 10.58 -7.61 -10.86
C ASN A 185 10.88 -8.67 -11.93
N GLY A 186 10.04 -9.71 -12.04
CA GLY A 186 10.16 -10.78 -13.02
C GLY A 186 10.92 -12.01 -12.54
N ASP A 187 11.53 -12.01 -11.34
CA ASP A 187 12.25 -13.17 -10.82
C ASP A 187 11.29 -14.25 -10.29
N SER A 188 11.63 -15.53 -10.48
CA SER A 188 10.94 -16.69 -9.89
C SER A 188 11.82 -17.31 -8.82
N LEU A 189 11.28 -17.48 -7.63
CA LEU A 189 12.00 -17.96 -6.45
C LEU A 189 11.38 -19.25 -5.93
N LEU A 190 12.20 -20.27 -5.68
CA LEU A 190 11.72 -21.56 -5.18
C LEU A 190 11.14 -21.41 -3.76
N ILE A 191 9.94 -21.94 -3.56
CA ILE A 191 9.33 -22.06 -2.23
C ILE A 191 9.51 -23.47 -1.67
N SER A 192 9.87 -23.57 -0.39
CA SER A 192 9.93 -24.85 0.30
C SER A 192 8.53 -25.43 0.53
N LYS A 193 8.35 -26.72 0.25
CA LYS A 193 7.08 -27.45 0.52
C LYS A 193 6.56 -27.22 1.94
N TYR A 194 7.47 -27.17 2.93
CA TYR A 194 7.10 -26.97 4.33
C TYR A 194 6.69 -25.51 4.66
N LYS A 195 7.08 -24.54 3.83
CA LYS A 195 6.75 -23.12 4.01
C LYS A 195 5.53 -22.66 3.23
N TYR A 196 5.07 -23.47 2.30
CA TYR A 196 4.00 -23.08 1.37
C TYR A 196 2.70 -22.71 2.08
N GLN A 197 2.21 -23.55 3.02
CA GLN A 197 0.95 -23.28 3.72
C GLN A 197 1.02 -22.01 4.57
N ASP A 198 2.12 -21.83 5.33
CA ASP A 198 2.34 -20.65 6.16
C ASP A 198 2.47 -19.38 5.30
N PHE A 199 3.13 -19.50 4.14
CA PHE A 199 3.22 -18.41 3.17
C PHE A 199 1.86 -17.99 2.63
N VAL A 200 1.05 -18.96 2.18
CA VAL A 200 -0.30 -18.69 1.66
C VAL A 200 -1.16 -17.99 2.72
N LYS A 201 -1.12 -18.48 3.96
CA LYS A 201 -1.84 -17.87 5.07
C LYS A 201 -1.42 -16.41 5.25
N ARG A 202 -0.11 -16.14 5.35
CA ARG A 202 0.40 -14.77 5.53
C ARG A 202 0.12 -13.86 4.34
N TYR A 203 0.19 -14.38 3.12
CA TYR A 203 -0.14 -13.63 1.90
C TYR A 203 -1.62 -13.23 1.86
N LEU A 204 -2.52 -14.12 2.25
CA LEU A 204 -3.95 -13.81 2.34
C LEU A 204 -4.26 -12.80 3.44
N GLU A 205 -3.61 -12.91 4.61
CA GLU A 205 -3.69 -11.89 5.67
C GLU A 205 -3.28 -10.52 5.13
N TYR A 206 -2.14 -10.44 4.44
CA TYR A 206 -1.65 -9.20 3.83
C TYR A 206 -2.67 -8.59 2.84
N ILE A 207 -3.26 -9.39 1.95
CA ILE A 207 -4.28 -8.93 0.99
C ILE A 207 -5.54 -8.42 1.70
N LEU A 208 -5.90 -9.00 2.85
CA LEU A 208 -7.06 -8.57 3.64
C LEU A 208 -6.77 -7.30 4.45
N GLU A 209 -5.52 -7.11 4.91
CA GLU A 209 -5.06 -5.91 5.60
C GLU A 209 -4.96 -4.69 4.66
N GLU A 210 -4.79 -4.92 3.35
CA GLU A 210 -4.71 -3.87 2.32
C GLU A 210 -6.07 -3.50 1.68
N ARG A 211 -7.15 -4.17 2.05
CA ARG A 211 -8.52 -3.83 1.61
C ARG A 211 -9.21 -2.91 2.59
#